data_330403e87687980da6b488abae67d0d3
#
_entry.id   330403e87687980da6b488abae67d0d3
#
_cell.length_a   1.000
_cell.length_b   1.000
_cell.length_c   1.000
_cell.angle_alpha   90.00
_cell.angle_beta   90.00
_cell.angle_gamma   90.00
#
_symmetry.space_group_name_H-M   'P 1'
#
loop_
_entity.id
_entity.type
_entity.pdbx_description
1 polymer ?
#
loop_
_entity_poly.entity_id
_entity_poly.type
_entity_poly.pdbx_seq_one_letter_code
_entity_poly.pdbx_strand_id
1 'polypeptide(L)'
;MTKNLITINQFIQKSLGEWKSIRSTHSLAFQEVENSTSKIEIKELESNNKNVLGLLEKYNYTSKPSFIALSISWKAISDWEIDQKIEQDKTILLFLPKDKNKGIVLRNKGYTESVISSSEYLIDENENLNIKTIYSSTASEERICFLSNHIRSRYSVIRNNENNTVIQTS
;
A
#
# COMPACT_ATOMS: atom_id res chain seq x y z
N MET A 1 -24.42 5.56 -20.26
CA MET A 1 -23.01 5.55 -20.69
C MET A 1 -22.20 4.88 -19.59
N THR A 2 -21.68 3.69 -19.82
CA THR A 2 -20.79 3.00 -18.87
C THR A 2 -19.47 3.79 -18.82
N LYS A 3 -19.19 4.43 -17.69
CA LYS A 3 -17.92 5.10 -17.44
C LYS A 3 -16.80 4.07 -17.59
N ASN A 4 -15.86 4.32 -18.48
CA ASN A 4 -14.72 3.45 -18.66
C ASN A 4 -13.79 3.64 -17.46
N LEU A 5 -13.88 2.74 -16.48
CA LEU A 5 -13.04 2.77 -15.27
C LEU A 5 -11.57 2.63 -15.65
N ILE A 6 -10.69 3.34 -14.94
CA ILE A 6 -9.25 3.18 -15.11
C ILE A 6 -8.83 1.77 -14.67
N THR A 7 -7.84 1.22 -15.36
CA THR A 7 -7.24 -0.05 -14.98
C THR A 7 -6.23 0.13 -13.86
N ILE A 8 -5.87 -0.97 -13.17
CA ILE A 8 -4.81 -0.93 -12.15
C ILE A 8 -3.48 -0.43 -12.73
N ASN A 9 -3.17 -0.78 -13.99
CA ASN A 9 -1.96 -0.29 -14.65
C ASN A 9 -1.98 1.24 -14.78
N GLN A 10 -3.08 1.82 -15.26
CA GLN A 10 -3.22 3.29 -15.36
C GLN A 10 -3.14 3.98 -13.99
N PHE A 11 -3.73 3.37 -12.94
CA PHE A 11 -3.62 3.90 -11.58
C PHE A 11 -2.17 3.87 -11.07
N ILE A 12 -1.46 2.77 -11.33
CA ILE A 12 -0.05 2.62 -10.96
C ILE A 12 0.82 3.62 -11.69
N GLN A 13 0.65 3.79 -13.02
CA GLN A 13 1.44 4.75 -13.80
C GLN A 13 1.29 6.20 -13.26
N LYS A 14 0.10 6.59 -12.81
CA LYS A 14 -0.12 7.88 -12.12
C LYS A 14 0.58 7.95 -10.75
N SER A 15 0.86 6.81 -10.11
CA SER A 15 1.46 6.74 -8.78
C SER A 15 2.99 6.77 -8.81
N LEU A 16 3.62 6.51 -9.96
CA LEU A 16 5.08 6.46 -10.07
C LEU A 16 5.72 7.82 -9.82
N GLY A 17 6.93 7.81 -9.25
CA GLY A 17 7.73 9.00 -9.01
C GLY A 17 7.95 9.32 -7.54
N GLU A 18 8.31 10.57 -7.26
CA GLU A 18 8.64 11.06 -5.92
C GLU A 18 7.48 11.86 -5.33
N TRP A 19 7.20 11.60 -4.06
CA TRP A 19 6.12 12.23 -3.31
C TRP A 19 6.62 12.75 -1.97
N LYS A 20 6.15 13.94 -1.56
CA LYS A 20 6.24 14.38 -0.17
C LYS A 20 4.97 13.91 0.55
N SER A 21 5.12 13.12 1.60
CA SER A 21 4.02 12.64 2.41
C SER A 21 3.93 13.45 3.71
N ILE A 22 2.72 13.85 4.05
CA ILE A 22 2.34 14.37 5.36
C ILE A 22 1.27 13.43 5.88
N ARG A 23 1.49 12.80 7.05
CA ARG A 23 0.60 11.80 7.61
C ARG A 23 0.28 12.11 9.06
N SER A 24 -0.98 12.01 9.43
CA SER A 24 -1.45 11.92 10.80
C SER A 24 -1.96 10.52 11.08
N THR A 25 -1.45 9.88 12.11
CA THR A 25 -1.88 8.56 12.58
C THR A 25 -2.53 8.73 13.95
N HIS A 26 -3.73 8.19 14.08
CA HIS A 26 -4.50 8.21 15.34
C HIS A 26 -4.57 6.77 15.85
N SER A 27 -3.87 6.48 16.92
CA SER A 27 -3.97 5.23 17.66
C SER A 27 -5.09 5.35 18.70
N LEU A 28 -6.25 4.75 18.39
CA LEU A 28 -7.42 4.84 19.27
C LEU A 28 -7.26 3.98 20.52
N ALA A 29 -6.50 2.90 20.43
CA ALA A 29 -6.20 2.02 21.56
C ALA A 29 -5.35 2.72 22.63
N PHE A 30 -4.42 3.60 22.22
CA PHE A 30 -3.50 4.32 23.12
C PHE A 30 -3.86 5.79 23.28
N GLN A 31 -4.91 6.28 22.59
CA GLN A 31 -5.32 7.69 22.57
C GLN A 31 -4.19 8.65 22.16
N GLU A 32 -3.35 8.20 21.23
CA GLU A 32 -2.19 8.92 20.74
C GLU A 32 -2.38 9.40 19.31
N VAL A 33 -1.81 10.55 18.98
CA VAL A 33 -1.74 11.12 17.64
C VAL A 33 -0.29 11.34 17.27
N GLU A 34 0.14 10.74 16.16
CA GLU A 34 1.47 10.91 15.60
C GLU A 34 1.38 11.62 14.25
N ASN A 35 2.16 12.69 14.08
CA ASN A 35 2.33 13.36 12.80
C ASN A 35 3.71 13.06 12.24
N SER A 36 3.78 12.69 10.97
CA SER A 36 5.03 12.39 10.31
C SER A 36 5.09 12.98 8.91
N THR A 37 6.30 13.39 8.52
CA THR A 37 6.62 13.83 7.15
C THR A 37 7.68 12.90 6.58
N SER A 38 7.49 12.49 5.33
CA SER A 38 8.47 11.63 4.66
C SER A 38 8.55 11.91 3.17
N LYS A 39 9.69 11.58 2.58
CA LYS A 39 9.83 11.42 1.14
C LYS A 39 9.52 9.99 0.77
N ILE A 40 8.67 9.80 -0.25
CA ILE A 40 8.29 8.49 -0.77
C ILE A 40 8.70 8.44 -2.23
N GLU A 41 9.33 7.35 -2.63
CA GLU A 41 9.63 7.04 -4.02
C GLU A 41 8.92 5.77 -4.43
N ILE A 42 8.18 5.81 -5.53
CA ILE A 42 7.45 4.68 -6.12
C ILE A 42 8.03 4.39 -7.49
N LYS A 43 8.57 3.18 -7.66
CA LYS A 43 9.17 2.71 -8.92
C LYS A 43 8.57 1.39 -9.36
N GLU A 44 8.37 1.24 -10.64
CA GLU A 44 8.08 -0.06 -11.24
C GLU A 44 9.34 -0.93 -11.24
N LEU A 45 9.18 -2.22 -10.99
CA LEU A 45 10.24 -3.22 -11.03
C LEU A 45 10.06 -4.15 -12.21
N GLU A 46 11.17 -4.53 -12.82
CA GLU A 46 11.17 -5.53 -13.88
C GLU A 46 10.72 -6.90 -13.36
N SER A 47 10.05 -7.64 -14.23
CA SER A 47 9.49 -8.94 -13.90
C SER A 47 10.53 -10.04 -13.60
N ASN A 48 11.80 -9.82 -13.96
CA ASN A 48 12.94 -10.70 -13.69
C ASN A 48 13.71 -10.30 -12.41
N ASN A 49 13.28 -9.26 -11.71
CA ASN A 49 13.91 -8.82 -10.47
C ASN A 49 13.90 -9.94 -9.43
N LYS A 50 15.05 -10.24 -8.82
CA LYS A 50 15.22 -11.34 -7.84
C LYS A 50 14.25 -11.25 -6.67
N ASN A 51 13.97 -10.04 -6.16
CA ASN A 51 13.04 -9.87 -5.05
C ASN A 51 11.59 -10.12 -5.45
N VAL A 52 11.24 -9.83 -6.72
CA VAL A 52 9.92 -10.12 -7.29
C VAL A 52 9.74 -11.62 -7.42
N LEU A 53 10.72 -12.33 -7.96
CA LEU A 53 10.68 -13.78 -8.11
C LEU A 53 10.61 -14.47 -6.73
N GLY A 54 11.45 -14.07 -5.77
CA GLY A 54 11.41 -14.60 -4.41
C GLY A 54 10.07 -14.32 -3.70
N LEU A 55 9.40 -13.21 -4.03
CA LEU A 55 8.07 -12.93 -3.48
C LEU A 55 7.00 -13.87 -4.07
N LEU A 56 7.04 -14.16 -5.36
CA LEU A 56 6.14 -15.14 -5.99
C LEU A 56 6.33 -16.54 -5.39
N GLU A 57 7.57 -16.98 -5.23
CA GLU A 57 7.90 -18.27 -4.58
C GLU A 57 7.35 -18.34 -3.15
N LYS A 58 7.52 -17.27 -2.36
CA LYS A 58 7.02 -17.18 -0.99
C LYS A 58 5.51 -17.34 -0.89
N TYR A 59 4.76 -16.95 -1.92
CA TYR A 59 3.32 -17.13 -2.03
C TYR A 59 2.92 -18.39 -2.81
N ASN A 60 3.85 -19.31 -3.07
CA ASN A 60 3.65 -20.59 -3.76
C ASN A 60 3.12 -20.45 -5.20
N TYR A 61 3.47 -19.38 -5.90
CA TYR A 61 3.20 -19.26 -7.33
C TYR A 61 4.22 -20.06 -8.12
N THR A 62 3.81 -21.26 -8.59
CA THR A 62 4.66 -22.17 -9.41
C THR A 62 4.74 -21.74 -10.88
N SER A 63 3.73 -21.03 -11.37
CA SER A 63 3.71 -20.41 -12.69
C SER A 63 3.78 -18.89 -12.55
N LYS A 64 4.38 -18.22 -13.55
CA LYS A 64 4.49 -16.75 -13.55
C LYS A 64 3.15 -16.12 -13.98
N PRO A 65 2.33 -15.62 -13.05
CA PRO A 65 1.08 -14.94 -13.41
C PRO A 65 1.39 -13.61 -14.10
N SER A 66 0.38 -12.99 -14.70
CA SER A 66 0.47 -11.58 -15.09
C SER A 66 0.46 -10.72 -13.84
N PHE A 67 1.42 -9.81 -13.69
CA PHE A 67 1.50 -8.90 -12.54
C PHE A 67 2.20 -7.59 -12.92
N ILE A 68 2.01 -6.58 -12.06
CA ILE A 68 2.76 -5.34 -12.06
C ILE A 68 3.49 -5.25 -10.73
N ALA A 69 4.81 -5.07 -10.77
CA ALA A 69 5.66 -5.04 -9.59
C ALA A 69 6.08 -3.61 -9.25
N LEU A 70 5.92 -3.22 -8.00
CA LEU A 70 6.33 -1.91 -7.48
C LEU A 70 7.32 -2.04 -6.33
N SER A 71 8.24 -1.10 -6.28
CA SER A 71 9.04 -0.77 -5.11
C SER A 71 8.55 0.55 -4.54
N ILE A 72 8.24 0.57 -3.25
CA ILE A 72 7.92 1.78 -2.51
C ILE A 72 8.97 1.94 -1.42
N SER A 73 9.74 3.00 -1.47
CA SER A 73 10.70 3.37 -0.43
C SER A 73 10.27 4.67 0.22
N TRP A 74 10.52 4.79 1.51
CA TRP A 74 10.28 6.04 2.23
C TRP A 74 11.42 6.37 3.17
N LYS A 75 11.59 7.66 3.38
CA LYS A 75 12.59 8.23 4.28
C LYS A 75 11.92 9.31 5.10
N ALA A 76 11.95 9.18 6.44
CA ALA A 76 11.45 10.20 7.33
C ALA A 76 12.22 11.52 7.14
N ILE A 77 11.51 12.65 7.21
CA ILE A 77 12.08 13.98 7.20
C ILE A 77 11.98 14.49 8.64
N SER A 78 13.11 14.62 9.32
CA SER A 78 13.17 15.30 10.63
C SER A 78 13.64 16.72 10.38
N ASP A 79 12.83 17.71 10.78
CA ASP A 79 13.19 19.13 10.68
C ASP A 79 13.94 19.63 11.95
N TRP A 80 14.02 18.81 13.02
CA TRP A 80 14.40 19.25 14.36
C TRP A 80 15.54 18.47 15.03
N GLU A 81 15.98 17.34 14.50
CA GLU A 81 16.96 16.48 15.19
C GLU A 81 18.14 16.12 14.29
N ILE A 82 19.30 16.70 14.62
CA ILE A 82 20.55 16.51 13.86
C ILE A 82 21.15 15.10 14.09
N ASP A 83 20.79 14.41 15.20
CA ASP A 83 21.39 13.15 15.64
C ASP A 83 20.44 11.94 15.66
N GLN A 84 19.19 12.05 15.23
CA GLN A 84 18.31 10.89 15.18
C GLN A 84 18.56 10.06 13.91
N LYS A 85 18.59 8.74 14.10
CA LYS A 85 18.65 7.75 13.04
C LYS A 85 17.47 7.95 12.09
N ILE A 86 17.74 8.48 10.89
CA ILE A 86 16.71 8.69 9.88
C ILE A 86 16.03 7.35 9.59
N GLU A 87 14.77 7.23 9.94
CA GLU A 87 13.96 6.06 9.61
C GLU A 87 13.75 6.00 8.10
N GLN A 88 14.18 4.89 7.53
CA GLN A 88 13.95 4.58 6.12
C GLN A 88 13.61 3.11 5.96
N ASP A 89 12.72 2.80 5.06
CA ASP A 89 12.39 1.43 4.73
C ASP A 89 11.90 1.30 3.28
N LYS A 90 11.73 0.06 2.84
CA LYS A 90 11.33 -0.28 1.49
C LYS A 90 10.39 -1.47 1.50
N THR A 91 9.33 -1.39 0.72
CA THR A 91 8.42 -2.52 0.47
C THR A 91 8.29 -2.81 -1.01
N ILE A 92 7.97 -4.06 -1.32
CA ILE A 92 7.66 -4.52 -2.68
C ILE A 92 6.21 -4.97 -2.71
N LEU A 93 5.48 -4.49 -3.69
CA LEU A 93 4.10 -4.85 -3.96
C LEU A 93 4.01 -5.50 -5.34
N LEU A 94 3.30 -6.62 -5.44
CA LEU A 94 2.91 -7.22 -6.70
C LEU A 94 1.40 -7.14 -6.85
N PHE A 95 0.93 -6.45 -7.87
CA PHE A 95 -0.48 -6.39 -8.24
C PHE A 95 -0.75 -7.47 -9.28
N LEU A 96 -1.60 -8.43 -8.94
CA LEU A 96 -2.03 -9.53 -9.81
C LEU A 96 -3.48 -9.29 -10.23
N PRO A 97 -3.72 -8.73 -11.43
CA PRO A 97 -5.07 -8.50 -11.92
C PRO A 97 -5.84 -9.82 -12.10
N LYS A 98 -7.05 -9.89 -11.55
CA LYS A 98 -8.04 -10.95 -11.81
C LYS A 98 -9.08 -10.51 -12.82
N ASP A 99 -9.34 -9.20 -12.87
CA ASP A 99 -10.31 -8.55 -13.74
C ASP A 99 -9.85 -7.11 -14.03
N LYS A 100 -10.64 -6.33 -14.80
CA LYS A 100 -10.30 -4.95 -15.19
C LYS A 100 -10.01 -4.04 -13.99
N ASN A 101 -10.77 -4.18 -12.90
CA ASN A 101 -10.72 -3.28 -11.75
C ASN A 101 -10.43 -3.97 -10.41
N LYS A 102 -10.21 -5.28 -10.38
CA LYS A 102 -9.95 -6.04 -9.14
C LYS A 102 -8.85 -7.08 -9.30
N GLY A 103 -8.25 -7.45 -8.19
CA GLY A 103 -7.22 -8.48 -8.14
C GLY A 103 -6.63 -8.65 -6.74
N ILE A 104 -5.41 -9.17 -6.71
CA ILE A 104 -4.68 -9.46 -5.48
C ILE A 104 -3.43 -8.56 -5.41
N VAL A 105 -3.04 -8.19 -4.20
CA VAL A 105 -1.74 -7.56 -3.90
C VAL A 105 -0.95 -8.48 -2.99
N LEU A 106 0.26 -8.84 -3.42
CA LEU A 106 1.23 -9.54 -2.59
C LEU A 106 2.24 -8.53 -2.05
N ARG A 107 2.71 -8.74 -0.82
CA ARG A 107 3.68 -7.87 -0.14
C ARG A 107 4.83 -8.68 0.43
N ASN A 108 6.04 -8.12 0.40
CA ASN A 108 7.18 -8.74 1.07
C ASN A 108 7.17 -8.51 2.59
N LYS A 109 6.48 -7.48 3.05
CA LYS A 109 6.25 -7.14 4.47
C LYS A 109 4.77 -6.90 4.71
N GLY A 110 4.20 -7.45 5.79
CA GLY A 110 2.87 -7.13 6.26
C GLY A 110 2.77 -5.67 6.70
N TYR A 111 1.57 -5.10 6.65
CA TYR A 111 1.33 -3.72 7.07
C TYR A 111 1.21 -3.61 8.60
N THR A 112 0.54 -4.55 9.23
CA THR A 112 0.30 -4.59 10.68
C THR A 112 0.91 -5.80 11.36
N GLU A 113 1.09 -6.89 10.64
CA GLU A 113 1.65 -8.14 11.16
C GLU A 113 2.77 -8.62 10.23
N SER A 114 3.80 -9.23 10.81
CA SER A 114 4.93 -9.82 10.06
C SER A 114 4.54 -11.08 9.26
N VAL A 115 3.29 -11.50 9.37
CA VAL A 115 2.75 -12.68 8.69
C VAL A 115 2.51 -12.38 7.21
N ILE A 116 2.81 -13.37 6.36
CA ILE A 116 2.50 -13.32 4.93
C ILE A 116 0.99 -13.31 4.78
N SER A 117 0.45 -12.22 4.24
CA SER A 117 -0.96 -12.09 3.92
C SER A 117 -1.12 -11.49 2.54
N SER A 118 -2.00 -12.06 1.74
CA SER A 118 -2.43 -11.45 0.49
C SER A 118 -3.54 -10.43 0.77
N SER A 119 -3.54 -9.36 0.00
CA SER A 119 -4.58 -8.35 0.04
C SER A 119 -5.44 -8.45 -1.21
N GLU A 120 -6.71 -8.07 -1.10
CA GLU A 120 -7.55 -7.85 -2.27
C GLU A 120 -7.58 -6.37 -2.62
N TYR A 121 -7.60 -6.04 -3.91
CA TYR A 121 -7.80 -4.67 -4.35
C TYR A 121 -9.01 -4.54 -5.27
N LEU A 122 -9.63 -3.36 -5.23
CA LEU A 122 -10.72 -2.94 -6.09
C LEU A 122 -10.53 -1.47 -6.48
N ILE A 123 -10.64 -1.15 -7.77
CA ILE A 123 -10.81 0.23 -8.24
C ILE A 123 -12.31 0.49 -8.32
N ASP A 124 -12.80 1.45 -7.54
CA ASP A 124 -14.20 1.80 -7.46
C ASP A 124 -14.66 2.74 -8.61
N GLU A 125 -15.96 3.05 -8.66
CA GLU A 125 -16.57 3.90 -9.69
C GLU A 125 -16.04 5.34 -9.68
N ASN A 126 -15.42 5.78 -8.59
CA ASN A 126 -14.75 7.07 -8.44
C ASN A 126 -13.25 7.01 -8.75
N GLU A 127 -12.79 5.90 -9.33
CA GLU A 127 -11.39 5.64 -9.67
C GLU A 127 -10.45 5.59 -8.46
N ASN A 128 -10.96 5.31 -7.26
CA ASN A 128 -10.13 5.11 -6.08
C ASN A 128 -9.66 3.66 -6.00
N LEU A 129 -8.42 3.47 -5.60
CA LEU A 129 -7.87 2.16 -5.29
C LEU A 129 -8.16 1.83 -3.81
N ASN A 130 -8.97 0.81 -3.60
CA ASN A 130 -9.29 0.27 -2.28
C ASN A 130 -8.52 -1.04 -2.11
N ILE A 131 -7.81 -1.21 -0.99
CA ILE A 131 -7.05 -2.42 -0.66
C ILE A 131 -7.53 -2.92 0.69
N LYS A 132 -7.88 -4.20 0.76
CA LYS A 132 -8.29 -4.88 1.99
C LYS A 132 -7.33 -6.02 2.29
N THR A 133 -6.80 -6.03 3.49
CA THR A 133 -5.92 -7.10 3.99
C THR A 133 -6.52 -7.67 5.27
N ILE A 134 -6.63 -8.99 5.34
CA ILE A 134 -7.08 -9.69 6.53
C ILE A 134 -5.89 -10.45 7.09
N TYR A 135 -5.56 -10.16 8.34
CA TYR A 135 -4.56 -10.85 9.14
C TYR A 135 -5.26 -11.77 10.16
N SER A 136 -4.49 -12.46 10.99
CA SER A 136 -5.06 -13.35 12.03
C SER A 136 -5.90 -12.58 13.06
N SER A 137 -5.40 -11.46 13.56
CA SER A 137 -6.03 -10.67 14.63
C SER A 137 -6.62 -9.35 14.16
N THR A 138 -6.19 -8.85 13.00
CA THR A 138 -6.56 -7.53 12.49
C THR A 138 -6.98 -7.56 11.03
N ALA A 139 -7.73 -6.57 10.61
CA ALA A 139 -7.97 -6.25 9.22
C ALA A 139 -7.55 -4.81 8.94
N SER A 140 -6.93 -4.55 7.80
CA SER A 140 -6.66 -3.22 7.33
C SER A 140 -7.41 -2.91 6.04
N GLU A 141 -7.97 -1.72 5.97
CA GLU A 141 -8.61 -1.18 4.77
C GLU A 141 -7.89 0.11 4.40
N GLU A 142 -7.44 0.19 3.16
CA GLU A 142 -6.73 1.34 2.60
C GLU A 142 -7.51 1.87 1.41
N ARG A 143 -7.67 3.19 1.35
CA ARG A 143 -8.25 3.88 0.20
C ARG A 143 -7.29 4.92 -0.31
N ILE A 144 -6.97 4.88 -1.59
CA ILE A 144 -6.04 5.79 -2.25
C ILE A 144 -6.79 6.47 -3.39
N CYS A 145 -6.77 7.81 -3.40
CA CYS A 145 -7.41 8.61 -4.42
C CYS A 145 -6.49 9.74 -4.91
N PHE A 146 -6.62 10.10 -6.18
CA PHE A 146 -5.98 11.28 -6.75
C PHE A 146 -6.95 12.45 -6.69
N LEU A 147 -6.60 13.49 -5.93
CA LEU A 147 -7.33 14.75 -5.88
C LEU A 147 -6.94 15.64 -7.06
N SER A 148 -5.74 15.47 -7.58
CA SER A 148 -5.23 16.08 -8.82
C SER A 148 -4.08 15.23 -9.36
N ASN A 149 -3.47 15.65 -10.46
CA ASN A 149 -2.27 14.98 -11.01
C ASN A 149 -1.07 14.99 -10.04
N HIS A 150 -1.06 15.92 -9.08
CA HIS A 150 0.06 16.13 -8.16
C HIS A 150 -0.32 15.95 -6.68
N ILE A 151 -1.58 15.64 -6.39
CA ILE A 151 -2.07 15.44 -5.03
C ILE A 151 -2.73 14.08 -4.95
N ARG A 152 -2.21 13.23 -4.07
CA ARG A 152 -2.72 11.90 -3.78
C ARG A 152 -3.03 11.80 -2.30
N SER A 153 -4.23 11.37 -1.97
CA SER A 153 -4.64 11.10 -0.60
C SER A 153 -4.66 9.59 -0.34
N ARG A 154 -4.30 9.18 0.85
CA ARG A 154 -4.42 7.80 1.33
C ARG A 154 -5.03 7.81 2.71
N TYR A 155 -6.07 7.02 2.88
CA TYR A 155 -6.70 6.74 4.16
C TYR A 155 -6.47 5.29 4.51
N SER A 156 -6.21 5.00 5.77
CA SER A 156 -6.17 3.63 6.26
C SER A 156 -6.91 3.49 7.58
N VAL A 157 -7.56 2.34 7.74
CA VAL A 157 -8.26 1.96 8.97
C VAL A 157 -7.82 0.56 9.33
N ILE A 158 -7.40 0.37 10.56
CA ILE A 158 -7.06 -0.94 11.12
C ILE A 158 -8.13 -1.28 12.16
N ARG A 159 -8.68 -2.48 12.05
CA ARG A 159 -9.71 -3.01 12.93
C ARG A 159 -9.28 -4.33 13.57
N ASN A 160 -9.76 -4.58 14.76
CA ASN A 160 -9.70 -5.90 15.37
C ASN A 160 -10.72 -6.83 14.68
N ASN A 161 -10.31 -8.05 14.34
CA ASN A 161 -11.16 -9.02 13.63
C ASN A 161 -12.29 -9.60 14.51
N GLU A 162 -12.08 -9.70 15.83
CA GLU A 162 -13.03 -10.35 16.71
C GLU A 162 -14.27 -9.47 16.96
N ASN A 163 -14.06 -8.18 17.22
CA ASN A 163 -15.11 -7.25 17.63
C ASN A 163 -15.32 -6.07 16.68
N ASN A 164 -14.59 -6.04 15.56
CA ASN A 164 -14.63 -4.97 14.54
C ASN A 164 -14.32 -3.57 15.08
N THR A 165 -13.68 -3.47 16.25
CA THR A 165 -13.30 -2.18 16.84
C THR A 165 -12.16 -1.56 16.04
N VAL A 166 -12.26 -0.24 15.77
CA VAL A 166 -11.18 0.52 15.13
C VAL A 166 -10.04 0.68 16.13
N ILE A 167 -8.86 0.21 15.73
CA ILE A 167 -7.62 0.32 16.52
C ILE A 167 -6.84 1.58 16.12
N GLN A 168 -6.75 1.83 14.81
CA GLN A 168 -5.94 2.91 14.27
C GLN A 168 -6.53 3.44 12.96
N THR A 169 -6.35 4.75 12.74
CA THR A 169 -6.62 5.42 11.47
C THR A 169 -5.42 6.25 11.03
N SER A 170 -5.24 6.42 9.74
CA SER A 170 -4.24 7.36 9.20
C SER A 170 -4.63 7.87 7.81
#